data_d6064c6a2415d31f63e5f8c89c2bbff6
#
_entry.id   d6064c6a2415d31f63e5f8c89c2bbff6
#
_cell.length_a   1.000
_cell.length_b   1.000
_cell.length_c   1.000
_cell.angle_alpha   90.00
_cell.angle_beta   90.00
_cell.angle_gamma   90.00
#
_symmetry.space_group_name_H-M   'P 1'
#
loop_
_entity.id
_entity.type
_entity.pdbx_description
1 polymer ?
#
loop_
_entity_poly.entity_id
_entity_poly.type
_entity_poly.pdbx_seq_one_letter_code
_entity_poly.pdbx_strand_id
1 'polypeptide(L)'
;MKKSNKGYVILAVIIVSLVIFMMMGPFYVINEGSQVVVTRFGKIVNTHTNAGLYFKVPFIDVVVTYPKLILSLDGDSQRIPTKENQFIIVDTTSRWRISDPAQFYQSFKTLEAANIRLSDIIDSATRTIITQNKLSEVVRSSNLINEKILTTSVVDENSTDDTAAQIDSIINVSTNSESITKGRRQLTLEMAEEARKMIPEYGIELIDVVPRQIKYSDEMTESVYNRMIK
;
A
#
# COMPACT_ATOMS: atom_id res chain seq x y z
N MET A 1 -78.75 3.15 -14.56
CA MET A 1 -77.49 3.95 -14.55
C MET A 1 -76.30 3.04 -14.25
N LYS A 2 -75.54 2.64 -15.30
CA LYS A 2 -74.36 1.74 -15.16
C LYS A 2 -73.17 2.58 -14.72
N LYS A 3 -72.92 2.67 -13.39
CA LYS A 3 -71.78 3.41 -12.84
C LYS A 3 -70.50 2.85 -13.44
N SER A 4 -69.79 3.67 -14.18
CA SER A 4 -68.57 3.31 -14.92
C SER A 4 -67.51 2.77 -13.97
N ASN A 5 -67.31 1.47 -13.94
CA ASN A 5 -66.27 0.79 -13.19
C ASN A 5 -64.86 1.12 -13.69
N LYS A 6 -64.74 2.01 -14.70
CA LYS A 6 -63.44 2.40 -15.29
C LYS A 6 -62.48 3.00 -14.26
N GLY A 7 -63.01 3.77 -13.29
CA GLY A 7 -62.13 4.33 -12.22
C GLY A 7 -61.52 3.30 -11.29
N TYR A 8 -62.29 2.26 -10.95
CA TYR A 8 -61.77 1.15 -10.11
C TYR A 8 -60.76 0.27 -10.83
N VAL A 9 -60.99 0.08 -12.14
CA VAL A 9 -60.02 -0.68 -12.97
C VAL A 9 -58.71 0.08 -13.12
N ILE A 10 -58.75 1.38 -13.36
CA ILE A 10 -57.55 2.24 -13.39
C ILE A 10 -56.80 2.22 -12.05
N LEU A 11 -57.52 2.35 -10.94
CA LEU A 11 -56.97 2.29 -9.61
C LEU A 11 -56.32 0.95 -9.32
N ALA A 12 -56.95 -0.17 -9.70
CA ALA A 12 -56.42 -1.51 -9.53
C ALA A 12 -55.09 -1.70 -10.37
N VAL A 13 -55.06 -1.21 -11.60
CA VAL A 13 -53.84 -1.24 -12.45
C VAL A 13 -52.73 -0.43 -11.82
N ILE A 14 -52.98 0.74 -11.25
CA ILE A 14 -51.99 1.58 -10.56
C ILE A 14 -51.42 0.83 -9.33
N ILE A 15 -52.29 0.21 -8.52
CA ILE A 15 -51.89 -0.53 -7.32
C ILE A 15 -51.02 -1.74 -7.73
N VAL A 16 -51.43 -2.50 -8.71
CA VAL A 16 -50.65 -3.65 -9.22
C VAL A 16 -49.29 -3.20 -9.78
N SER A 17 -49.25 -2.10 -10.54
CA SER A 17 -48.01 -1.52 -11.05
C SER A 17 -47.09 -1.05 -9.92
N LEU A 18 -47.63 -0.45 -8.87
CA LEU A 18 -46.89 0.01 -7.68
C LEU A 18 -46.32 -1.20 -6.88
N VAL A 19 -47.11 -2.27 -6.74
CA VAL A 19 -46.68 -3.51 -6.09
C VAL A 19 -45.53 -4.16 -6.89
N ILE A 20 -45.67 -4.25 -8.20
CA ILE A 20 -44.61 -4.77 -9.09
C ILE A 20 -43.35 -3.92 -8.97
N PHE A 21 -43.48 -2.60 -8.97
CA PHE A 21 -42.36 -1.68 -8.81
C PHE A 21 -41.65 -1.86 -7.44
N MET A 22 -42.41 -2.05 -6.37
CA MET A 22 -41.85 -2.35 -5.04
C MET A 22 -41.16 -3.73 -4.98
N MET A 23 -41.72 -4.75 -5.64
CA MET A 23 -41.09 -6.07 -5.73
C MET A 23 -39.76 -6.07 -6.47
N MET A 24 -39.53 -5.11 -7.37
CA MET A 24 -38.30 -4.97 -8.15
C MET A 24 -37.13 -4.34 -7.36
N GLY A 25 -37.31 -4.03 -6.07
CA GLY A 25 -36.24 -3.56 -5.18
C GLY A 25 -35.62 -2.21 -5.57
N PRO A 26 -36.43 -1.14 -5.58
CA PRO A 26 -35.93 0.21 -5.92
C PRO A 26 -35.00 0.79 -4.84
N PHE A 27 -34.93 0.15 -3.67
CA PHE A 27 -34.08 0.58 -2.57
C PHE A 27 -32.86 -0.28 -2.43
N TYR A 28 -31.74 0.34 -1.99
CA TYR A 28 -30.55 -0.36 -1.58
C TYR A 28 -29.96 0.26 -0.30
N VAL A 29 -29.30 -0.55 0.48
CA VAL A 29 -28.70 -0.16 1.76
C VAL A 29 -27.18 -0.11 1.59
N ILE A 30 -26.57 0.96 2.06
CA ILE A 30 -25.14 1.09 2.18
C ILE A 30 -24.77 0.83 3.64
N ASN A 31 -23.94 -0.19 3.88
CA ASN A 31 -23.44 -0.53 5.20
C ASN A 31 -22.31 0.42 5.61
N GLU A 32 -22.13 0.59 6.93
CA GLU A 32 -20.96 1.29 7.46
C GLU A 32 -19.67 0.62 6.95
N GLY A 33 -18.67 1.43 6.60
CA GLY A 33 -17.41 0.94 6.00
C GLY A 33 -17.48 0.63 4.50
N SER A 34 -18.60 0.91 3.83
CA SER A 34 -18.78 0.79 2.39
C SER A 34 -19.11 2.13 1.75
N GLN A 35 -18.78 2.24 0.47
CA GLN A 35 -19.12 3.36 -0.40
C GLN A 35 -19.60 2.83 -1.74
N VAL A 36 -20.43 3.60 -2.42
CA VAL A 36 -21.16 3.12 -3.60
C VAL A 36 -21.08 4.11 -4.74
N VAL A 37 -20.91 3.58 -5.94
CA VAL A 37 -21.05 4.30 -7.20
C VAL A 37 -22.28 3.75 -7.92
N VAL A 38 -23.22 4.64 -8.25
CA VAL A 38 -24.40 4.30 -9.03
C VAL A 38 -24.17 4.70 -10.48
N THR A 39 -24.27 3.73 -11.37
CA THR A 39 -24.07 3.96 -12.80
C THR A 39 -25.35 3.69 -13.57
N ARG A 40 -25.59 4.48 -14.59
CA ARG A 40 -26.70 4.36 -15.54
C ARG A 40 -26.15 4.26 -16.95
N PHE A 41 -26.35 3.13 -17.61
CA PHE A 41 -25.77 2.85 -18.94
C PHE A 41 -24.27 3.12 -19.00
N GLY A 42 -23.53 2.78 -17.91
CA GLY A 42 -22.09 2.98 -17.82
C GLY A 42 -21.64 4.39 -17.41
N LYS A 43 -22.56 5.37 -17.31
CA LYS A 43 -22.25 6.71 -16.82
C LYS A 43 -22.52 6.81 -15.32
N ILE A 44 -21.59 7.38 -14.56
CA ILE A 44 -21.77 7.66 -13.13
C ILE A 44 -22.87 8.72 -12.97
N VAL A 45 -23.91 8.39 -12.19
CA VAL A 45 -25.03 9.28 -11.89
C VAL A 45 -24.92 9.81 -10.47
N ASN A 46 -24.62 8.94 -9.51
CA ASN A 46 -24.50 9.29 -8.09
C ASN A 46 -23.37 8.53 -7.44
N THR A 47 -22.82 9.11 -6.36
CA THR A 47 -21.83 8.50 -5.50
C THR A 47 -22.24 8.73 -4.06
N HIS A 48 -22.28 7.67 -3.26
CA HIS A 48 -22.65 7.75 -1.86
C HIS A 48 -21.57 7.13 -0.98
N THR A 49 -21.05 7.93 -0.06
CA THR A 49 -19.97 7.54 0.88
C THR A 49 -20.48 7.32 2.30
N ASN A 50 -21.74 7.65 2.56
CA ASN A 50 -22.35 7.52 3.89
C ASN A 50 -23.30 6.32 3.91
N ALA A 51 -23.32 5.64 5.07
CA ALA A 51 -24.28 4.57 5.31
C ALA A 51 -25.72 5.09 5.32
N GLY A 52 -26.65 4.29 4.83
CA GLY A 52 -28.06 4.66 4.77
C GLY A 52 -28.85 3.91 3.73
N LEU A 53 -30.12 4.27 3.63
CA LEU A 53 -31.06 3.76 2.64
C LEU A 53 -31.15 4.75 1.47
N TYR A 54 -30.91 4.24 0.27
CA TYR A 54 -30.90 5.02 -0.96
C TYR A 54 -31.83 4.42 -2.01
N PHE A 55 -32.22 5.26 -2.97
CA PHE A 55 -33.08 4.87 -4.08
C PHE A 55 -32.30 4.70 -5.37
N LYS A 56 -32.62 3.65 -6.12
CA LYS A 56 -32.12 3.42 -7.50
C LYS A 56 -33.28 3.16 -8.43
N VAL A 57 -33.11 3.48 -9.70
CA VAL A 57 -34.09 3.11 -10.74
C VAL A 57 -33.86 1.65 -11.11
N PRO A 58 -34.85 0.75 -10.85
CA PRO A 58 -34.72 -0.66 -11.19
C PRO A 58 -34.42 -0.85 -12.68
N PHE A 59 -33.63 -1.91 -13.01
CA PHE A 59 -33.17 -2.29 -14.36
C PHE A 59 -32.18 -1.34 -15.05
N ILE A 60 -32.21 -0.04 -14.73
CA ILE A 60 -31.38 0.97 -15.41
C ILE A 60 -30.14 1.29 -14.61
N ASP A 61 -30.26 1.36 -13.27
CA ASP A 61 -29.17 1.73 -12.40
C ASP A 61 -28.44 0.49 -11.87
N VAL A 62 -27.13 0.47 -12.05
CA VAL A 62 -26.22 -0.54 -11.51
C VAL A 62 -25.50 0.08 -10.32
N VAL A 63 -25.54 -0.60 -9.19
CA VAL A 63 -24.91 -0.19 -7.93
C VAL A 63 -23.62 -0.99 -7.74
N VAL A 64 -22.48 -0.29 -7.72
CA VAL A 64 -21.17 -0.89 -7.48
C VAL A 64 -20.69 -0.46 -6.10
N THR A 65 -20.40 -1.45 -5.24
CA THR A 65 -19.99 -1.21 -3.85
C THR A 65 -18.49 -1.41 -3.70
N TYR A 66 -17.84 -0.46 -3.02
CA TYR A 66 -16.43 -0.49 -2.69
C TYR A 66 -16.22 -0.40 -1.18
N PRO A 67 -15.15 -0.99 -0.64
CA PRO A 67 -14.77 -0.78 0.76
C PRO A 67 -14.29 0.66 0.96
N LYS A 68 -14.65 1.25 2.09
CA LYS A 68 -14.17 2.55 2.58
C LYS A 68 -13.00 2.39 3.54
N LEU A 69 -12.74 1.14 3.96
CA LEU A 69 -11.69 0.77 4.89
C LEU A 69 -10.31 0.82 4.23
N ILE A 70 -9.28 0.82 5.07
CA ILE A 70 -7.90 0.68 4.63
C ILE A 70 -7.69 -0.75 4.14
N LEU A 71 -7.15 -0.87 2.94
CA LEU A 71 -6.77 -2.12 2.29
C LEU A 71 -5.26 -2.30 2.36
N SER A 72 -4.81 -3.53 2.48
CA SER A 72 -3.39 -3.87 2.32
C SER A 72 -3.16 -4.49 0.95
N LEU A 73 -2.02 -4.16 0.38
CA LEU A 73 -1.51 -4.76 -0.83
C LEU A 73 -0.12 -5.31 -0.52
N ASP A 74 0.03 -6.62 -0.58
CA ASP A 74 1.31 -7.29 -0.49
C ASP A 74 1.91 -7.38 -1.89
N GLY A 75 3.10 -6.77 -2.06
CA GLY A 75 3.85 -6.82 -3.29
C GLY A 75 4.63 -8.13 -3.43
N ASP A 76 5.10 -8.40 -4.63
CA ASP A 76 5.96 -9.53 -4.91
C ASP A 76 7.42 -9.24 -4.53
N SER A 77 8.15 -10.28 -4.11
CA SER A 77 9.58 -10.17 -3.82
C SER A 77 10.37 -9.82 -5.08
N GLN A 78 11.06 -8.69 -5.08
CA GLN A 78 11.84 -8.22 -6.21
C GLN A 78 13.34 -8.19 -5.93
N ARG A 79 14.14 -8.60 -6.93
CA ARG A 79 15.58 -8.44 -6.91
C ARG A 79 15.94 -7.05 -7.44
N ILE A 80 16.52 -6.21 -6.58
CA ILE A 80 16.83 -4.80 -6.88
C ILE A 80 18.32 -4.54 -6.60
N PRO A 81 19.06 -3.92 -7.54
CA PRO A 81 20.42 -3.48 -7.27
C PRO A 81 20.42 -2.20 -6.42
N THR A 82 21.33 -2.10 -5.47
CA THR A 82 21.63 -0.87 -4.74
C THR A 82 22.57 0.03 -5.53
N LYS A 83 22.83 1.24 -5.02
CA LYS A 83 23.80 2.18 -5.60
C LYS A 83 25.22 1.57 -5.76
N GLU A 84 25.56 0.58 -4.95
CA GLU A 84 26.84 -0.13 -4.95
C GLU A 84 26.84 -1.38 -5.83
N ASN A 85 25.83 -1.56 -6.69
CA ASN A 85 25.60 -2.74 -7.52
C ASN A 85 25.45 -4.06 -6.74
N GLN A 86 25.05 -3.96 -5.47
CA GLN A 86 24.74 -5.13 -4.65
C GLN A 86 23.27 -5.48 -4.80
N PHE A 87 22.97 -6.72 -5.15
CA PHE A 87 21.59 -7.17 -5.33
C PHE A 87 20.97 -7.57 -4.00
N ILE A 88 19.82 -7.00 -3.71
CA ILE A 88 18.96 -7.37 -2.57
C ILE A 88 17.61 -7.83 -3.07
N ILE A 89 16.98 -8.70 -2.29
CA ILE A 89 15.59 -9.13 -2.50
C ILE A 89 14.74 -8.36 -1.52
N VAL A 90 13.82 -7.56 -2.02
CA VAL A 90 12.94 -6.71 -1.22
C VAL A 90 11.51 -7.12 -1.46
N ASP A 91 10.79 -7.31 -0.37
CA ASP A 91 9.36 -7.57 -0.32
C ASP A 91 8.69 -6.39 0.38
N THR A 92 7.67 -5.81 -0.26
CA THR A 92 6.99 -4.61 0.22
C THR A 92 5.53 -4.88 0.52
N THR A 93 5.02 -4.25 1.56
CA THR A 93 3.59 -4.16 1.87
C THR A 93 3.18 -2.70 1.85
N SER A 94 2.05 -2.41 1.27
CA SER A 94 1.49 -1.06 1.24
C SER A 94 0.08 -1.03 1.79
N ARG A 95 -0.31 0.11 2.35
CA ARG A 95 -1.67 0.37 2.81
C ARG A 95 -2.25 1.53 2.03
N TRP A 96 -3.48 1.33 1.57
CA TRP A 96 -4.16 2.30 0.74
C TRP A 96 -5.66 2.29 0.99
N ARG A 97 -6.36 3.32 0.54
CA ARG A 97 -7.82 3.37 0.58
C ARG A 97 -8.36 4.11 -0.64
N ILE A 98 -9.63 3.88 -0.93
CA ILE A 98 -10.34 4.61 -1.96
C ILE A 98 -10.82 5.93 -1.35
N SER A 99 -10.26 7.05 -1.81
CA SER A 99 -10.62 8.41 -1.39
C SER A 99 -11.78 8.98 -2.19
N ASP A 100 -11.80 8.73 -3.50
CA ASP A 100 -12.88 9.11 -4.40
C ASP A 100 -13.37 7.91 -5.20
N PRO A 101 -14.53 7.32 -4.85
CA PRO A 101 -15.03 6.14 -5.55
C PRO A 101 -15.47 6.43 -6.98
N ALA A 102 -15.81 7.68 -7.36
CA ALA A 102 -16.15 8.01 -8.74
C ALA A 102 -14.93 7.97 -9.64
N GLN A 103 -13.82 8.62 -9.23
CA GLN A 103 -12.55 8.57 -9.95
C GLN A 103 -11.99 7.14 -10.00
N PHE A 104 -12.09 6.41 -8.89
CA PHE A 104 -11.68 5.01 -8.81
C PHE A 104 -12.43 4.13 -9.83
N TYR A 105 -13.76 4.27 -9.90
CA TYR A 105 -14.56 3.54 -10.87
C TYR A 105 -14.20 3.87 -12.32
N GLN A 106 -13.92 5.14 -12.62
CA GLN A 106 -13.50 5.57 -13.97
C GLN A 106 -12.16 4.96 -14.37
N SER A 107 -11.22 4.85 -13.42
CA SER A 107 -9.85 4.38 -13.68
C SER A 107 -9.75 2.85 -13.73
N PHE A 108 -10.39 2.15 -12.80
CA PHE A 108 -10.14 0.73 -12.58
C PHE A 108 -11.38 -0.17 -12.66
N LYS A 109 -12.54 0.32 -12.26
CA LYS A 109 -13.79 -0.43 -12.11
C LYS A 109 -13.74 -1.55 -11.05
N THR A 110 -12.64 -2.30 -10.93
CA THR A 110 -12.45 -3.43 -10.00
C THR A 110 -11.26 -3.22 -9.08
N LEU A 111 -11.28 -3.87 -7.90
CA LEU A 111 -10.17 -3.82 -6.95
C LEU A 111 -8.93 -4.56 -7.48
N GLU A 112 -9.13 -5.64 -8.24
CA GLU A 112 -8.03 -6.41 -8.82
C GLU A 112 -7.22 -5.57 -9.80
N ALA A 113 -7.90 -4.82 -10.68
CA ALA A 113 -7.22 -3.93 -11.63
C ALA A 113 -6.44 -2.82 -10.92
N ALA A 114 -7.00 -2.29 -9.84
CA ALA A 114 -6.32 -1.31 -9.00
C ALA A 114 -5.09 -1.90 -8.30
N ASN A 115 -5.20 -3.11 -7.74
CA ASN A 115 -4.09 -3.79 -7.07
C ASN A 115 -2.92 -4.04 -8.02
N ILE A 116 -3.17 -4.51 -9.23
CA ILE A 116 -2.12 -4.72 -10.25
C ILE A 116 -1.42 -3.39 -10.55
N ARG A 117 -2.17 -2.34 -10.80
CA ARG A 117 -1.59 -1.03 -11.13
C ARG A 117 -0.83 -0.40 -9.97
N LEU A 118 -1.35 -0.54 -8.75
CA LEU A 118 -0.68 -0.07 -7.53
C LEU A 118 0.62 -0.84 -7.29
N SER A 119 0.62 -2.16 -7.48
CA SER A 119 1.84 -2.97 -7.39
C SER A 119 2.92 -2.44 -8.32
N ASP A 120 2.61 -2.22 -9.60
CA ASP A 120 3.56 -1.67 -10.59
C ASP A 120 4.15 -0.32 -10.15
N ILE A 121 3.30 0.57 -9.62
CA ILE A 121 3.72 1.91 -9.16
C ILE A 121 4.63 1.81 -7.94
N ILE A 122 4.24 1.00 -6.95
CA ILE A 122 5.00 0.81 -5.71
C ILE A 122 6.33 0.16 -6.00
N ASP A 123 6.37 -0.83 -6.88
CA ASP A 123 7.57 -1.53 -7.30
C ASP A 123 8.53 -0.59 -8.03
N SER A 124 8.01 0.25 -8.91
CA SER A 124 8.79 1.28 -9.61
C SER A 124 9.38 2.31 -8.64
N ALA A 125 8.58 2.82 -7.70
CA ALA A 125 9.02 3.77 -6.69
C ALA A 125 10.07 3.15 -5.75
N THR A 126 9.84 1.92 -5.29
CA THR A 126 10.77 1.18 -4.43
C THR A 126 12.10 0.96 -5.14
N ARG A 127 12.07 0.51 -6.38
CA ARG A 127 13.26 0.33 -7.22
C ARG A 127 14.03 1.63 -7.40
N THR A 128 13.35 2.72 -7.70
CA THR A 128 13.97 4.03 -7.89
C THR A 128 14.71 4.49 -6.64
N ILE A 129 14.09 4.40 -5.48
CA ILE A 129 14.70 4.82 -4.22
C ILE A 129 15.86 3.90 -3.81
N ILE A 130 15.71 2.58 -3.94
CA ILE A 130 16.77 1.64 -3.56
C ILE A 130 18.00 1.78 -4.44
N THR A 131 17.86 1.94 -5.76
CA THR A 131 18.98 2.08 -6.68
C THR A 131 19.80 3.35 -6.47
N GLN A 132 19.21 4.39 -5.89
CA GLN A 132 19.86 5.66 -5.57
C GLN A 132 20.60 5.64 -4.23
N ASN A 133 20.32 4.66 -3.37
CA ASN A 133 20.85 4.60 -2.00
C ASN A 133 21.76 3.39 -1.79
N LYS A 134 22.64 3.50 -0.79
CA LYS A 134 23.56 2.44 -0.40
C LYS A 134 22.84 1.34 0.37
N LEU A 135 23.43 0.15 0.38
CA LEU A 135 22.88 -0.99 1.13
C LEU A 135 22.73 -0.69 2.61
N SER A 136 23.73 -0.02 3.22
CA SER A 136 23.71 0.38 4.63
C SER A 136 22.49 1.25 4.98
N GLU A 137 22.10 2.17 4.12
CA GLU A 137 20.94 3.04 4.28
C GLU A 137 19.61 2.28 4.18
N VAL A 138 19.55 1.28 3.30
CA VAL A 138 18.33 0.47 3.09
C VAL A 138 18.08 -0.48 4.25
N VAL A 139 19.14 -1.06 4.83
CA VAL A 139 19.03 -2.11 5.88
C VAL A 139 18.97 -1.51 7.26
N ARG A 140 19.78 -0.49 7.57
CA ARG A 140 19.95 0.06 8.91
C ARG A 140 18.98 1.22 9.17
N SER A 141 18.49 1.32 10.42
CA SER A 141 17.57 2.37 10.85
C SER A 141 18.26 3.49 11.64
N SER A 142 19.44 3.23 12.20
CA SER A 142 20.16 4.18 13.07
C SER A 142 21.66 3.85 13.19
N ASN A 143 22.44 4.81 13.67
CA ASN A 143 23.86 4.67 13.94
C ASN A 143 24.19 4.09 15.34
N LEU A 144 23.18 3.65 16.11
CA LEU A 144 23.34 3.14 17.48
C LEU A 144 24.34 1.97 17.60
N ILE A 145 24.51 1.17 16.54
CA ILE A 145 25.52 0.10 16.52
C ILE A 145 26.93 0.69 16.64
N ASN A 146 27.20 1.80 15.95
CA ASN A 146 28.50 2.46 15.98
C ASN A 146 28.77 3.06 17.37
N GLU A 147 27.75 3.65 18.02
CA GLU A 147 27.86 4.19 19.38
C GLU A 147 28.09 3.08 20.42
N LYS A 148 27.42 1.93 20.29
CA LYS A 148 27.65 0.79 21.21
C LYS A 148 29.06 0.22 21.09
N ILE A 149 29.62 0.14 19.90
CA ILE A 149 30.97 -0.35 19.68
C ILE A 149 31.98 0.61 20.34
N LEU A 150 31.77 1.93 20.17
CA LEU A 150 32.63 2.95 20.80
C LEU A 150 32.54 2.93 22.33
N THR A 151 31.33 2.77 22.91
CA THR A 151 31.18 2.70 24.38
C THR A 151 31.74 1.41 24.98
N THR A 152 31.70 0.29 24.29
CA THR A 152 32.27 -0.98 24.76
C THR A 152 33.79 -0.95 24.75
N SER A 153 34.41 -0.25 23.79
CA SER A 153 35.87 -0.09 23.72
C SER A 153 36.45 0.87 24.75
N VAL A 154 35.64 1.76 25.34
CA VAL A 154 36.09 2.73 26.36
C VAL A 154 36.02 2.15 27.78
N VAL A 155 35.32 1.05 28.03
CA VAL A 155 35.08 0.52 29.38
C VAL A 155 36.20 -0.42 29.87
N ASP A 156 37.12 -0.90 28.98
CA ASP A 156 38.20 -1.83 29.34
C ASP A 156 39.57 -1.16 29.51
N GLU A 157 39.67 0.05 30.08
CA GLU A 157 40.94 0.75 30.37
C GLU A 157 41.81 0.12 31.44
N ASN A 158 41.51 -1.09 31.94
CA ASN A 158 42.27 -1.75 33.01
C ASN A 158 42.96 -3.08 32.62
N SER A 159 43.23 -3.32 31.35
CA SER A 159 43.95 -4.55 30.92
C SER A 159 45.33 -4.22 30.36
N THR A 160 46.33 -4.81 30.99
CA THR A 160 47.76 -4.70 30.73
C THR A 160 48.20 -5.01 29.30
N ASP A 161 49.04 -4.18 28.80
CA ASP A 161 50.06 -4.04 27.75
C ASP A 161 50.13 -4.93 26.49
N ASP A 162 49.65 -6.16 26.49
CA ASP A 162 49.76 -7.03 25.29
C ASP A 162 48.45 -7.14 24.47
N THR A 163 47.36 -6.60 24.98
CA THR A 163 46.05 -6.66 24.33
C THR A 163 45.76 -5.38 23.52
N ALA A 164 46.50 -4.31 23.74
CA ALA A 164 46.26 -3.01 23.12
C ALA A 164 46.39 -3.05 21.56
N ALA A 165 47.37 -3.77 21.07
CA ALA A 165 47.57 -3.88 19.59
C ALA A 165 46.48 -4.72 18.88
N GLN A 166 45.88 -5.70 19.58
CA GLN A 166 44.80 -6.50 19.08
C GLN A 166 43.47 -5.71 19.15
N ILE A 167 43.29 -4.92 20.22
CA ILE A 167 42.13 -4.05 20.39
C ILE A 167 42.13 -2.92 19.34
N ASP A 168 43.30 -2.32 19.05
CA ASP A 168 43.42 -1.31 17.98
C ASP A 168 43.11 -1.85 16.61
N SER A 169 43.43 -3.10 16.30
CA SER A 169 43.07 -3.74 15.05
C SER A 169 41.57 -4.02 14.94
N ILE A 170 40.91 -4.38 16.06
CA ILE A 170 39.48 -4.60 16.13
C ILE A 170 38.72 -3.27 16.07
N ILE A 171 39.23 -2.23 16.74
CA ILE A 171 38.64 -0.87 16.69
C ILE A 171 38.76 -0.29 15.29
N ASN A 172 39.88 -0.45 14.61
CA ASN A 172 40.06 0.02 13.22
C ASN A 172 39.19 -0.73 12.20
N VAL A 173 38.86 -1.98 12.45
CA VAL A 173 37.85 -2.73 11.65
C VAL A 173 36.44 -2.25 11.95
N SER A 174 36.16 -1.84 13.21
CA SER A 174 34.84 -1.38 13.64
C SER A 174 34.56 0.08 13.28
N THR A 175 35.60 0.94 13.18
CA THR A 175 35.46 2.35 12.75
C THR A 175 35.17 2.52 11.27
N ASN A 176 35.31 1.46 10.45
CA ASN A 176 34.88 1.45 9.04
C ASN A 176 33.38 1.19 8.88
N SER A 177 32.59 1.19 9.93
CA SER A 177 31.13 1.10 9.80
C SER A 177 30.60 2.43 9.28
N GLU A 178 30.18 2.39 8.03
CA GLU A 178 29.66 3.53 7.28
C GLU A 178 28.54 4.24 8.06
N SER A 179 28.64 5.56 8.24
CA SER A 179 27.61 6.35 8.91
C SER A 179 26.38 6.47 8.00
N ILE A 180 25.20 6.26 8.56
CA ILE A 180 23.93 6.39 7.87
C ILE A 180 23.49 7.85 7.94
N THR A 181 23.09 8.41 6.81
CA THR A 181 22.55 9.76 6.69
C THR A 181 21.01 9.76 6.70
N LYS A 182 20.37 8.85 5.98
CA LYS A 182 18.91 8.76 5.85
C LYS A 182 18.33 7.63 6.70
N GLY A 183 18.84 6.43 6.51
CA GLY A 183 18.36 5.21 7.13
C GLY A 183 17.02 4.71 6.59
N ARG A 184 16.70 3.46 6.94
CA ARG A 184 15.52 2.74 6.43
C ARG A 184 14.21 3.51 6.57
N ARG A 185 14.00 4.17 7.72
CA ARG A 185 12.76 4.91 7.98
C ARG A 185 12.54 6.05 7.00
N GLN A 186 13.59 6.83 6.73
CA GLN A 186 13.51 7.95 5.78
C GLN A 186 13.28 7.45 4.35
N LEU A 187 13.96 6.37 3.96
CA LEU A 187 13.77 5.77 2.64
C LEU A 187 12.35 5.23 2.45
N THR A 188 11.76 4.66 3.49
CA THR A 188 10.35 4.22 3.46
C THR A 188 9.39 5.38 3.18
N LEU A 189 9.63 6.55 3.79
CA LEU A 189 8.84 7.75 3.51
C LEU A 189 9.05 8.25 2.07
N GLU A 190 10.29 8.27 1.60
CA GLU A 190 10.63 8.67 0.22
C GLU A 190 9.98 7.73 -0.81
N MET A 191 9.94 6.41 -0.56
CA MET A 191 9.23 5.44 -1.42
C MET A 191 7.74 5.75 -1.50
N ALA A 192 7.10 6.03 -0.35
CA ALA A 192 5.69 6.38 -0.30
C ALA A 192 5.39 7.71 -1.02
N GLU A 193 6.26 8.72 -0.86
CA GLU A 193 6.12 10.00 -1.54
C GLU A 193 6.30 9.88 -3.06
N GLU A 194 7.27 9.08 -3.50
CA GLU A 194 7.50 8.84 -4.93
C GLU A 194 6.31 8.10 -5.56
N ALA A 195 5.79 7.08 -4.89
CA ALA A 195 4.59 6.37 -5.33
C ALA A 195 3.37 7.30 -5.38
N ARG A 196 3.18 8.17 -4.36
CA ARG A 196 2.07 9.14 -4.33
C ARG A 196 2.06 10.11 -5.51
N LYS A 197 3.22 10.48 -6.05
CA LYS A 197 3.29 11.36 -7.23
C LYS A 197 2.66 10.76 -8.47
N MET A 198 2.60 9.43 -8.55
CA MET A 198 2.07 8.69 -9.69
C MET A 198 0.57 8.32 -9.55
N ILE A 199 -0.03 8.58 -8.37
CA ILE A 199 -1.39 8.10 -8.01
C ILE A 199 -2.51 9.16 -8.11
N PRO A 200 -2.28 10.50 -8.20
CA PRO A 200 -3.30 11.51 -7.88
C PRO A 200 -4.58 11.45 -8.73
N GLU A 201 -4.53 10.84 -9.92
CA GLU A 201 -5.68 10.79 -10.83
C GLU A 201 -6.58 9.56 -10.66
N TYR A 202 -6.28 8.69 -9.70
CA TYR A 202 -6.96 7.38 -9.58
C TYR A 202 -8.02 7.31 -8.48
N GLY A 203 -8.23 8.38 -7.73
CA GLY A 203 -9.17 8.38 -6.60
C GLY A 203 -8.73 7.45 -5.46
N ILE A 204 -7.41 7.21 -5.34
CA ILE A 204 -6.77 6.39 -4.33
C ILE A 204 -5.88 7.26 -3.46
N GLU A 205 -5.87 6.96 -2.15
CA GLU A 205 -4.93 7.53 -1.20
C GLU A 205 -3.99 6.42 -0.71
N LEU A 206 -2.71 6.54 -1.02
CA LEU A 206 -1.66 5.67 -0.50
C LEU A 206 -1.22 6.18 0.88
N ILE A 207 -1.39 5.37 1.90
CA ILE A 207 -1.08 5.71 3.29
C ILE A 207 0.41 5.55 3.53
N ASP A 208 0.93 4.35 3.28
CA ASP A 208 2.35 4.04 3.42
C ASP A 208 2.79 2.88 2.51
N VAL A 209 4.11 2.77 2.39
CA VAL A 209 4.79 1.65 1.73
C VAL A 209 5.88 1.20 2.69
N VAL A 210 5.85 -0.05 3.13
CA VAL A 210 6.80 -0.58 4.11
C VAL A 210 7.51 -1.81 3.54
N PRO A 211 8.85 -1.80 3.47
CA PRO A 211 9.59 -3.02 3.18
C PRO A 211 9.39 -4.04 4.31
N ARG A 212 8.71 -5.13 4.01
CA ARG A 212 8.41 -6.22 4.96
C ARG A 212 9.66 -7.06 5.21
N GLN A 213 10.37 -7.37 4.14
CA GLN A 213 11.56 -8.19 4.18
C GLN A 213 12.63 -7.66 3.23
N ILE A 214 13.87 -7.66 3.69
CA ILE A 214 15.06 -7.36 2.90
C ILE A 214 16.01 -8.54 3.10
N LYS A 215 16.31 -9.27 2.02
CA LYS A 215 17.26 -10.38 2.00
C LYS A 215 18.42 -10.03 1.10
N TYR A 216 19.59 -10.52 1.45
CA TYR A 216 20.73 -10.54 0.51
C TYR A 216 20.44 -11.56 -0.59
N SER A 217 20.96 -11.31 -1.80
CA SER A 217 20.94 -12.34 -2.83
C SER A 217 21.82 -13.53 -2.41
N ASP A 218 21.52 -14.71 -2.93
CA ASP A 218 22.26 -15.95 -2.58
C ASP A 218 23.76 -15.80 -2.88
N GLU A 219 24.11 -15.10 -3.94
CA GLU A 219 25.50 -14.78 -4.33
C GLU A 219 26.24 -13.96 -3.27
N MET A 220 25.54 -12.98 -2.65
CA MET A 220 26.11 -12.19 -1.55
C MET A 220 26.23 -12.99 -0.26
N THR A 221 25.23 -13.80 0.04
CA THR A 221 25.22 -14.66 1.22
C THR A 221 26.40 -15.62 1.18
N GLU A 222 26.70 -16.23 0.03
CA GLU A 222 27.84 -17.09 -0.17
C GLU A 222 29.19 -16.35 -0.05
N SER A 223 29.29 -15.14 -0.59
CA SER A 223 30.47 -14.28 -0.46
C SER A 223 30.76 -13.88 0.98
N VAL A 224 29.72 -13.52 1.76
CA VAL A 224 29.85 -13.19 3.19
C VAL A 224 30.24 -14.44 3.99
N TYR A 225 29.61 -15.57 3.71
CA TYR A 225 29.92 -16.84 4.37
C TYR A 225 31.36 -17.26 4.14
N ASN A 226 31.84 -17.17 2.90
CA ASN A 226 33.23 -17.49 2.54
C ASN A 226 34.26 -16.55 3.17
N ARG A 227 33.88 -15.29 3.50
CA ARG A 227 34.75 -14.38 4.25
C ARG A 227 34.80 -14.69 5.75
N MET A 228 33.74 -15.28 6.32
CA MET A 228 33.70 -15.66 7.72
C MET A 228 34.48 -16.97 8.03
N ILE A 229 34.69 -17.81 7.02
CA ILE A 229 35.37 -19.08 7.17
C ILE A 229 36.92 -18.95 6.95
N LYS A 230 37.38 -17.84 6.39
CA LYS A 230 38.80 -17.52 6.23
C LYS A 230 39.33 -16.72 7.42
#